data_d4e8dd6ca49cfeef6da35af60a56226d
#
_entry.id   d4e8dd6ca49cfeef6da35af60a56226d
#
_cell.length_a   1.000
_cell.length_b   1.000
_cell.length_c   1.000
_cell.angle_alpha   90.00
_cell.angle_beta   90.00
_cell.angle_gamma   90.00
#
_symmetry.space_group_name_H-M   'P 1'
#
loop_
_entity.id
_entity.type
_entity.pdbx_description
1 polymer ?
#
loop_
_entity_poly.entity_id
_entity_poly.type
_entity_poly.pdbx_seq_one_letter_code
_entity_poly.pdbx_strand_id
1 'polypeptide(L)'
;LLLTCKSIHEQHPDDAIVLYLISDGEQTSSKTRRTFSSLRRYLSDAFTIAVGSEQGGNIPMTGDSVNEGDGQWVTDPETGEPGVSRMNADDMSTIADELSGTAIQLNATTTMSSGASKEASGQWRVTHTTKQRTRTVAVVWPFAIAVALLLAFEAGAWITQSRRLL
;
A
#
# COMPACT_ATOMS: atom_id res chain seq x y z
N LEU A 1 -13.15 3.19 -4.09
CA LEU A 1 -12.45 2.18 -4.86
C LEU A 1 -12.76 2.28 -6.37
N LEU A 2 -14.03 2.19 -6.83
CA LEU A 2 -14.39 2.25 -8.26
C LEU A 2 -13.86 3.53 -8.95
N LEU A 3 -14.09 4.69 -8.34
CA LEU A 3 -13.60 5.97 -8.89
C LEU A 3 -12.08 6.03 -8.95
N THR A 4 -11.40 5.46 -7.96
CA THR A 4 -9.93 5.38 -7.90
C THR A 4 -9.39 4.52 -9.03
N CYS A 5 -9.91 3.28 -9.19
CA CYS A 5 -9.49 2.39 -10.27
C CYS A 5 -9.74 3.01 -11.65
N LYS A 6 -10.90 3.66 -11.82
CA LYS A 6 -11.23 4.38 -13.07
C LYS A 6 -10.21 5.50 -13.33
N SER A 7 -9.92 6.32 -12.35
CA SER A 7 -8.96 7.43 -12.47
C SER A 7 -7.54 6.94 -12.80
N ILE A 8 -7.08 5.86 -12.16
CA ILE A 8 -5.77 5.27 -12.45
C ILE A 8 -5.74 4.75 -13.89
N HIS A 9 -6.76 4.02 -14.30
CA HIS A 9 -6.85 3.48 -15.67
C HIS A 9 -6.87 4.58 -16.75
N GLU A 10 -7.55 5.70 -16.49
CA GLU A 10 -7.58 6.85 -17.41
C GLU A 10 -6.26 7.60 -17.48
N GLN A 11 -5.52 7.71 -16.37
CA GLN A 11 -4.23 8.41 -16.32
C GLN A 11 -3.05 7.53 -16.76
N HIS A 12 -3.16 6.23 -16.56
CA HIS A 12 -2.12 5.24 -16.83
C HIS A 12 -2.72 4.00 -17.51
N PRO A 13 -3.14 4.11 -18.79
CA PRO A 13 -3.86 3.02 -19.48
C PRO A 13 -3.01 1.76 -19.69
N ASP A 14 -1.70 1.90 -19.71
CA ASP A 14 -0.76 0.79 -19.90
C ASP A 14 -0.33 0.11 -18.57
N ASP A 15 -0.74 0.67 -17.43
CA ASP A 15 -0.39 0.12 -16.13
C ASP A 15 -1.37 -1.00 -15.72
N ALA A 16 -0.84 -2.09 -15.18
CA ALA A 16 -1.65 -3.16 -14.62
C ALA A 16 -2.19 -2.77 -13.24
N ILE A 17 -3.51 -2.86 -13.04
CA ILE A 17 -4.16 -2.65 -11.77
C ILE A 17 -4.50 -4.01 -11.17
N VAL A 18 -3.87 -4.38 -10.07
CA VAL A 18 -4.12 -5.63 -9.33
C VAL A 18 -4.77 -5.30 -8.00
N LEU A 19 -5.92 -5.93 -7.74
CA LEU A 19 -6.66 -5.74 -6.50
C LEU A 19 -6.41 -6.91 -5.53
N TYR A 20 -6.00 -6.61 -4.32
CA TYR A 20 -5.98 -7.54 -3.20
C TYR A 20 -7.04 -7.12 -2.18
N LEU A 21 -8.07 -7.96 -2.01
CA LEU A 21 -9.11 -7.80 -1.02
C LEU A 21 -8.90 -8.81 0.11
N ILE A 22 -8.54 -8.32 1.29
CA ILE A 22 -8.28 -9.15 2.46
C ILE A 22 -9.41 -8.90 3.46
N SER A 23 -10.17 -9.94 3.81
CA SER A 23 -11.31 -9.85 4.72
C SER A 23 -11.65 -11.22 5.31
N ASP A 24 -12.41 -11.23 6.37
CA ASP A 24 -13.12 -12.43 6.87
C ASP A 24 -14.37 -12.77 6.06
N GLY A 25 -14.84 -11.85 5.21
CA GLY A 25 -16.04 -12.04 4.40
C GLY A 25 -17.36 -11.97 5.20
N GLU A 26 -17.31 -11.62 6.48
CA GLU A 26 -18.51 -11.57 7.32
C GLU A 26 -19.41 -10.38 6.92
N GLN A 27 -20.68 -10.66 6.70
CA GLN A 27 -21.72 -9.68 6.41
C GLN A 27 -22.67 -9.54 7.60
N THR A 28 -22.44 -8.57 8.46
CA THR A 28 -23.29 -8.32 9.65
C THR A 28 -24.51 -7.47 9.35
N SER A 29 -24.55 -6.80 8.19
CA SER A 29 -25.67 -5.96 7.79
C SER A 29 -26.78 -6.77 7.12
N SER A 30 -28.04 -6.52 7.48
CA SER A 30 -29.22 -7.06 6.82
C SER A 30 -29.46 -6.52 5.40
N LYS A 31 -28.70 -5.50 4.97
CA LYS A 31 -28.81 -4.91 3.65
C LYS A 31 -28.14 -5.79 2.60
N THR A 32 -28.73 -5.86 1.43
CA THR A 32 -28.12 -6.55 0.29
C THR A 32 -26.74 -5.98 -0.01
N ARG A 33 -25.72 -6.84 -0.06
CA ARG A 33 -24.36 -6.48 -0.43
C ARG A 33 -24.32 -5.89 -1.86
N ARG A 34 -23.55 -4.84 -2.04
CA ARG A 34 -23.30 -4.30 -3.38
C ARG A 34 -22.33 -5.21 -4.11
N THR A 35 -22.58 -5.44 -5.41
CA THR A 35 -21.66 -6.20 -6.25
C THR A 35 -20.37 -5.45 -6.56
N PHE A 36 -19.29 -6.19 -6.68
CA PHE A 36 -17.97 -5.70 -7.10
C PHE A 36 -17.75 -5.79 -8.62
N SER A 37 -18.68 -6.37 -9.37
CA SER A 37 -18.53 -6.64 -10.80
C SER A 37 -18.23 -5.40 -11.65
N SER A 38 -18.62 -4.20 -11.18
CA SER A 38 -18.31 -2.95 -11.87
C SER A 38 -16.81 -2.59 -11.87
N LEU A 39 -16.01 -3.18 -10.97
CA LEU A 39 -14.55 -2.97 -10.90
C LEU A 39 -13.81 -3.78 -11.97
N ARG A 40 -14.35 -4.94 -12.35
CA ARG A 40 -13.72 -5.91 -13.23
C ARG A 40 -13.08 -5.30 -14.49
N ARG A 41 -13.74 -4.34 -15.12
CA ARG A 41 -13.26 -3.70 -16.36
C ARG A 41 -12.01 -2.83 -16.19
N TYR A 42 -11.64 -2.47 -14.95
CA TYR A 42 -10.48 -1.64 -14.66
C TYR A 42 -9.33 -2.45 -14.07
N LEU A 43 -9.58 -3.72 -13.75
CA LEU A 43 -8.59 -4.58 -13.11
C LEU A 43 -7.93 -5.49 -14.14
N SER A 44 -6.64 -5.64 -14.01
CA SER A 44 -5.86 -6.64 -14.75
C SER A 44 -5.95 -8.00 -14.05
N ASP A 45 -6.05 -7.99 -12.72
CA ASP A 45 -6.25 -9.18 -11.91
C ASP A 45 -6.84 -8.82 -10.54
N ALA A 46 -7.41 -9.80 -9.83
CA ALA A 46 -7.95 -9.62 -8.49
C ALA A 46 -7.75 -10.88 -7.64
N PHE A 47 -7.39 -10.67 -6.38
CA PHE A 47 -7.22 -11.72 -5.39
C PHE A 47 -8.07 -11.40 -4.17
N THR A 48 -9.01 -12.29 -3.82
CA THR A 48 -9.73 -12.22 -2.55
C THR A 48 -9.07 -13.18 -1.57
N ILE A 49 -8.69 -12.65 -0.42
CA ILE A 49 -7.94 -13.40 0.59
C ILE A 49 -8.82 -13.51 1.83
N ALA A 50 -9.39 -14.67 2.05
CA ALA A 50 -10.18 -14.98 3.22
C ALA A 50 -9.26 -15.26 4.41
N VAL A 51 -9.44 -14.53 5.50
CA VAL A 51 -8.61 -14.63 6.72
C VAL A 51 -9.53 -14.80 7.92
N GLY A 52 -9.26 -15.83 8.73
CA GLY A 52 -10.03 -16.08 9.94
C GLY A 52 -10.31 -17.56 10.15
N SER A 53 -11.28 -17.84 11.00
CA SER A 53 -11.75 -19.20 11.30
C SER A 53 -13.23 -19.34 10.94
N GLU A 54 -13.57 -20.40 10.22
CA GLU A 54 -14.96 -20.75 9.92
C GLU A 54 -15.73 -21.16 11.19
N GLN A 55 -15.02 -21.73 12.20
CA GLN A 55 -15.60 -22.04 13.49
C GLN A 55 -15.99 -20.78 14.26
N GLY A 56 -15.36 -19.67 13.93
CA GLY A 56 -15.52 -18.40 14.61
C GLY A 56 -14.68 -18.28 15.88
N GLY A 57 -14.68 -17.07 16.43
CA GLY A 57 -14.02 -16.72 17.67
C GLY A 57 -14.68 -15.52 18.33
N ASN A 58 -14.64 -15.48 19.65
CA ASN A 58 -15.15 -14.35 20.40
C ASN A 58 -14.31 -13.09 20.08
N ILE A 59 -14.97 -11.96 19.92
CA ILE A 59 -14.32 -10.68 19.64
C ILE A 59 -13.77 -10.12 20.95
N PRO A 60 -12.44 -9.98 21.11
CA PRO A 60 -11.87 -9.42 22.31
C PRO A 60 -12.19 -7.94 22.45
N MET A 61 -12.51 -7.50 23.65
CA MET A 61 -12.66 -6.08 23.95
C MET A 61 -11.28 -5.42 23.95
N THR A 62 -11.10 -4.38 23.15
CA THR A 62 -9.86 -3.62 23.05
C THR A 62 -10.08 -2.20 23.56
N GLY A 63 -9.16 -1.66 24.36
CA GLY A 63 -9.22 -0.29 24.89
C GLY A 63 -8.10 -0.02 25.90
N ASP A 64 -7.83 1.23 26.19
CA ASP A 64 -6.76 1.66 27.10
C ASP A 64 -6.89 1.13 28.54
N SER A 65 -8.09 0.64 28.91
CA SER A 65 -8.41 0.11 30.22
C SER A 65 -8.52 -1.41 30.30
N VAL A 66 -8.31 -2.11 29.18
CA VAL A 66 -8.44 -3.56 29.09
C VAL A 66 -7.06 -4.16 28.84
N ASN A 67 -6.56 -4.96 29.78
CA ASN A 67 -5.33 -5.72 29.57
C ASN A 67 -5.59 -6.87 28.59
N GLU A 68 -4.71 -7.07 27.63
CA GLU A 68 -4.74 -8.27 26.79
C GLU A 68 -4.65 -9.50 27.69
N GLY A 69 -5.74 -10.31 27.71
CA GLY A 69 -5.81 -11.52 28.51
C GLY A 69 -6.88 -11.53 29.62
N ASP A 70 -7.55 -10.40 29.90
CA ASP A 70 -8.60 -10.33 30.93
C ASP A 70 -9.88 -11.11 30.55
N GLY A 71 -9.92 -11.72 29.35
CA GLY A 71 -11.06 -12.53 28.90
C GLY A 71 -12.35 -11.73 28.73
N GLN A 72 -12.26 -10.43 28.53
CA GLN A 72 -13.41 -9.58 28.26
C GLN A 72 -13.72 -9.58 26.76
N TRP A 73 -14.99 -9.85 26.45
CA TRP A 73 -15.47 -9.95 25.07
C TRP A 73 -16.45 -8.81 24.76
N VAL A 74 -16.47 -8.40 23.52
CA VAL A 74 -17.53 -7.51 23.03
C VAL A 74 -18.85 -8.23 23.18
N THR A 75 -19.83 -7.57 23.80
CA THR A 75 -21.16 -8.14 24.01
C THR A 75 -22.05 -7.77 22.82
N ASP A 76 -22.74 -8.76 22.28
CA ASP A 76 -23.79 -8.55 21.30
C ASP A 76 -24.98 -7.85 21.99
N PRO A 77 -25.38 -6.67 21.53
CA PRO A 77 -26.43 -5.90 22.18
C PRO A 77 -27.84 -6.53 22.07
N GLU A 78 -28.05 -7.44 21.13
CA GLU A 78 -29.34 -8.10 20.92
C GLU A 78 -29.50 -9.34 21.81
N THR A 79 -28.43 -10.09 21.98
CA THR A 79 -28.47 -11.36 22.71
C THR A 79 -27.91 -11.28 24.13
N GLY A 80 -27.03 -10.30 24.40
CA GLY A 80 -26.29 -10.19 25.65
C GLY A 80 -25.12 -11.20 25.77
N GLU A 81 -24.88 -12.00 24.74
CA GLU A 81 -23.83 -13.00 24.66
C GLU A 81 -22.53 -12.39 24.09
N PRO A 82 -21.36 -13.04 24.27
CA PRO A 82 -20.16 -12.60 23.60
C PRO A 82 -20.32 -12.57 22.08
N GLY A 83 -19.96 -11.45 21.46
CA GLY A 83 -19.95 -11.30 20.00
C GLY A 83 -18.96 -12.28 19.38
N VAL A 84 -19.39 -12.97 18.35
CA VAL A 84 -18.60 -13.97 17.63
C VAL A 84 -18.41 -13.50 16.19
N SER A 85 -17.15 -13.41 15.74
CA SER A 85 -16.82 -13.21 14.33
C SER A 85 -16.47 -14.53 13.68
N ARG A 86 -16.93 -14.74 12.45
CA ARG A 86 -16.70 -15.96 11.66
C ARG A 86 -16.28 -15.60 10.25
N MET A 87 -15.28 -16.31 9.75
CA MET A 87 -14.91 -16.19 8.35
C MET A 87 -15.97 -16.84 7.46
N ASN A 88 -16.37 -16.11 6.41
CA ASN A 88 -17.27 -16.59 5.36
C ASN A 88 -16.47 -16.75 4.05
N ALA A 89 -15.94 -17.95 3.83
CA ALA A 89 -15.16 -18.26 2.64
C ALA A 89 -16.01 -18.22 1.37
N ASP A 90 -17.30 -18.55 1.44
CA ASP A 90 -18.23 -18.56 0.30
C ASP A 90 -18.48 -17.13 -0.22
N ASP A 91 -18.64 -16.17 0.68
CA ASP A 91 -18.77 -14.74 0.28
C ASP A 91 -17.49 -14.22 -0.36
N MET A 92 -16.32 -14.59 0.16
CA MET A 92 -15.05 -14.22 -0.45
C MET A 92 -14.85 -14.84 -1.82
N SER A 93 -15.28 -16.09 -2.01
CA SER A 93 -15.28 -16.76 -3.32
C SER A 93 -16.24 -16.07 -4.29
N THR A 94 -17.45 -15.73 -3.84
CA THR A 94 -18.43 -15.01 -4.66
C THR A 94 -17.88 -13.64 -5.11
N ILE A 95 -17.17 -12.93 -4.23
CA ILE A 95 -16.53 -11.66 -4.59
C ILE A 95 -15.43 -11.88 -5.63
N ALA A 96 -14.63 -12.97 -5.50
CA ALA A 96 -13.62 -13.30 -6.50
C ALA A 96 -14.25 -13.53 -7.88
N ASP A 97 -15.35 -14.26 -7.94
CA ASP A 97 -16.09 -14.52 -9.19
C ASP A 97 -16.63 -13.21 -9.80
N GLU A 98 -17.20 -12.33 -8.99
CA GLU A 98 -17.64 -11.00 -9.44
C GLU A 98 -16.50 -10.16 -10.03
N LEU A 99 -15.29 -10.28 -9.47
CA LEU A 99 -14.09 -9.59 -9.93
C LEU A 99 -13.37 -10.30 -11.08
N SER A 100 -13.75 -11.55 -11.40
CA SER A 100 -13.02 -12.50 -12.27
C SER A 100 -11.59 -12.74 -11.78
N GLY A 101 -11.44 -12.80 -10.48
CA GLY A 101 -10.19 -13.02 -9.78
C GLY A 101 -10.06 -14.41 -9.17
N THR A 102 -9.10 -14.56 -8.30
CA THR A 102 -8.79 -15.81 -7.58
C THR A 102 -9.11 -15.66 -6.10
N ALA A 103 -9.90 -16.63 -5.56
CA ALA A 103 -10.12 -16.73 -4.11
C ALA A 103 -8.97 -17.52 -3.45
N ILE A 104 -8.44 -16.99 -2.37
CA ILE A 104 -7.38 -17.61 -1.56
C ILE A 104 -7.87 -17.65 -0.11
N GLN A 105 -7.91 -18.84 0.46
CA GLN A 105 -8.24 -19.03 1.88
C GLN A 105 -6.96 -19.27 2.68
N LEU A 106 -6.67 -18.39 3.63
CA LEU A 106 -5.54 -18.54 4.54
C LEU A 106 -5.98 -19.29 5.81
N ASN A 107 -5.18 -20.27 6.19
CA ASN A 107 -5.34 -21.01 7.43
C ASN A 107 -3.97 -21.39 8.01
N ALA A 108 -3.95 -22.16 9.09
CA ALA A 108 -2.71 -22.56 9.74
C ALA A 108 -1.73 -23.33 8.82
N THR A 109 -2.22 -23.97 7.75
CA THR A 109 -1.43 -24.77 6.81
C THR A 109 -1.23 -24.07 5.47
N THR A 110 -2.13 -23.16 5.08
CA THR A 110 -2.10 -22.43 3.82
C THR A 110 -1.71 -20.98 4.08
N THR A 111 -0.48 -20.62 3.76
CA THR A 111 0.05 -19.27 3.92
C THR A 111 0.22 -18.60 2.56
N MET A 112 0.38 -17.27 2.54
CA MET A 112 0.65 -16.50 1.32
C MET A 112 1.93 -16.92 0.57
N SER A 113 2.85 -17.61 1.25
CA SER A 113 4.09 -18.13 0.66
C SER A 113 3.98 -19.52 0.08
N SER A 114 2.81 -20.18 0.22
CA SER A 114 2.59 -21.57 -0.21
C SER A 114 1.67 -21.67 -1.43
N GLY A 115 2.05 -22.53 -2.39
CA GLY A 115 1.19 -22.94 -3.49
C GLY A 115 0.68 -21.83 -4.41
N ALA A 116 -0.62 -21.84 -4.68
CA ALA A 116 -1.30 -20.96 -5.64
C ALA A 116 -1.14 -19.45 -5.33
N SER A 117 -1.03 -19.06 -4.06
CA SER A 117 -0.80 -17.66 -3.68
C SER A 117 0.58 -17.15 -4.10
N LYS A 118 1.59 -18.02 -4.10
CA LYS A 118 2.92 -17.66 -4.58
C LYS A 118 2.96 -17.52 -6.10
N GLU A 119 2.28 -18.40 -6.82
CA GLU A 119 2.18 -18.33 -8.28
C GLU A 119 1.39 -17.09 -8.71
N ALA A 120 0.24 -16.83 -8.08
CA ALA A 120 -0.59 -15.68 -8.33
C ALA A 120 0.15 -14.36 -8.09
N SER A 121 0.88 -14.22 -6.98
CA SER A 121 1.67 -13.02 -6.70
C SER A 121 2.94 -12.92 -7.55
N GLY A 122 3.50 -14.04 -8.00
CA GLY A 122 4.68 -14.09 -8.84
C GLY A 122 4.44 -13.68 -10.30
N GLN A 123 3.21 -13.79 -10.78
CA GLN A 123 2.81 -13.41 -12.13
C GLN A 123 2.90 -11.90 -12.34
N TRP A 124 2.59 -11.11 -11.33
CA TRP A 124 2.66 -9.65 -11.35
C TRP A 124 4.00 -9.18 -10.81
N ARG A 125 5.02 -9.18 -11.65
CA ARG A 125 6.31 -8.60 -11.32
C ARG A 125 6.19 -7.08 -11.32
N VAL A 126 6.47 -6.47 -10.17
CA VAL A 126 6.67 -5.01 -10.12
C VAL A 126 7.90 -4.69 -10.97
N THR A 127 7.67 -4.19 -12.17
CA THR A 127 8.75 -3.62 -12.97
C THR A 127 9.11 -2.30 -12.33
N HIS A 128 10.19 -2.27 -11.54
CA HIS A 128 10.73 -1.01 -11.05
C HIS A 128 11.26 -0.22 -12.24
N THR A 129 10.40 0.60 -12.83
CA THR A 129 10.87 1.65 -13.71
C THR A 129 11.55 2.68 -12.84
N THR A 130 12.88 2.60 -12.77
CA THR A 130 13.67 3.63 -12.12
C THR A 130 13.51 4.89 -12.93
N LYS A 131 12.57 5.77 -12.52
CA LYS A 131 12.45 7.10 -13.09
C LYS A 131 13.71 7.85 -12.70
N GLN A 132 14.70 7.87 -13.58
CA GLN A 132 15.89 8.68 -13.41
C GLN A 132 15.43 10.14 -13.37
N ARG A 133 15.30 10.67 -12.16
CA ARG A 133 15.07 12.09 -11.96
C ARG A 133 16.42 12.79 -12.16
N THR A 134 16.70 13.24 -13.38
CA THR A 134 17.85 14.06 -13.67
C THR A 134 17.72 15.35 -12.88
N ARG A 135 18.39 15.41 -11.74
CA ARG A 135 18.52 16.64 -10.97
C ARG A 135 19.66 17.44 -11.59
N THR A 136 19.32 18.51 -12.28
CA THR A 136 20.33 19.46 -12.77
C THR A 136 20.96 20.13 -11.55
N VAL A 137 22.15 19.68 -11.19
CA VAL A 137 22.95 20.33 -10.15
C VAL A 137 23.76 21.43 -10.83
N ALA A 138 23.49 22.69 -10.48
CA ALA A 138 24.26 23.80 -10.97
C ALA A 138 25.70 23.67 -10.46
N VAL A 139 26.65 23.49 -11.37
CA VAL A 139 28.07 23.41 -11.05
C VAL A 139 28.61 24.84 -10.87
N VAL A 140 28.56 25.38 -9.66
CA VAL A 140 28.97 26.77 -9.35
C VAL A 140 30.43 26.87 -8.94
N TRP A 141 31.08 25.76 -8.59
CA TRP A 141 32.45 25.77 -8.07
C TRP A 141 33.52 26.36 -9.05
N PRO A 142 33.43 26.19 -10.39
CA PRO A 142 34.42 26.79 -11.29
C PRO A 142 34.37 28.33 -11.27
N PHE A 143 33.15 28.86 -11.16
CA PHE A 143 32.94 30.30 -11.04
C PHE A 143 33.47 30.87 -9.71
N ALA A 144 33.27 30.13 -8.63
CA ALA A 144 33.79 30.49 -7.32
C ALA A 144 35.33 30.54 -7.31
N ILE A 145 36.01 29.60 -7.97
CA ILE A 145 37.47 29.60 -8.13
C ILE A 145 37.91 30.79 -8.97
N ALA A 146 37.25 31.09 -10.09
CA ALA A 146 37.59 32.22 -10.94
C ALA A 146 37.49 33.55 -10.17
N VAL A 147 36.43 33.76 -9.41
CA VAL A 147 36.25 34.93 -8.56
C VAL A 147 37.33 35.01 -7.47
N ALA A 148 37.66 33.89 -6.81
CA ALA A 148 38.71 33.86 -5.80
C ALA A 148 40.10 34.25 -6.38
N LEU A 149 40.44 33.79 -7.58
CA LEU A 149 41.68 34.13 -8.26
C LEU A 149 41.74 35.64 -8.66
N LEU A 150 40.62 36.19 -9.14
CA LEU A 150 40.52 37.60 -9.43
C LEU A 150 40.73 38.49 -8.19
N LEU A 151 40.08 38.13 -7.08
CA LEU A 151 40.22 38.82 -5.81
C LEU A 151 41.65 38.72 -5.26
N ALA A 152 42.29 37.56 -5.38
CA ALA A 152 43.69 37.39 -4.98
C ALA A 152 44.64 38.22 -5.83
N PHE A 153 44.39 38.31 -7.15
CA PHE A 153 45.18 39.18 -8.06
C PHE A 153 45.01 40.65 -7.71
N GLU A 154 43.79 41.10 -7.46
CA GLU A 154 43.51 42.49 -7.11
C GLU A 154 44.11 42.88 -5.76
N ALA A 155 44.01 42.00 -4.76
CA ALA A 155 44.67 42.18 -3.46
C ALA A 155 46.21 42.26 -3.60
N GLY A 156 46.81 41.39 -4.41
CA GLY A 156 48.25 41.44 -4.72
C GLY A 156 48.69 42.73 -5.40
N ALA A 157 47.93 43.19 -6.38
CA ALA A 157 48.16 44.45 -7.08
C ALA A 157 48.07 45.65 -6.11
N TRP A 158 47.05 45.63 -5.23
CA TRP A 158 46.89 46.70 -4.25
C TRP A 158 48.05 46.75 -3.24
N ILE A 159 48.52 45.59 -2.74
CA ILE A 159 49.67 45.49 -1.83
C ILE A 159 50.96 46.01 -2.50
N THR A 160 51.18 45.64 -3.77
CA THR A 160 52.39 46.12 -4.48
C THR A 160 52.34 47.58 -4.76
N GLN A 161 51.17 48.17 -5.03
CA GLN A 161 50.99 49.58 -5.28
C GLN A 161 51.12 50.46 -4.01
N SER A 162 50.54 49.93 -2.87
CA SER A 162 50.68 50.63 -1.59
C SER A 162 52.10 50.62 -1.03
N ARG A 163 52.92 49.59 -1.34
CA ARG A 163 54.35 49.57 -0.97
C ARG A 163 55.24 50.56 -1.75
N ARG A 164 54.73 51.07 -2.89
CA ARG A 164 55.47 52.10 -3.67
C ARG A 164 55.20 53.52 -3.21
N LEU A 165 54.27 53.74 -2.31
CA LEU A 165 53.83 54.99 -1.76
C LEU A 165 54.38 55.28 -0.36
N LEU A 166 55.09 54.34 0.22
CA LEU A 166 55.90 54.45 1.45
C LEU A 166 57.41 54.51 1.09
#